data_5115be57988e80266c19da33a5ab3a12
#
_entry.id   5115be57988e80266c19da33a5ab3a12
#
_cell.length_a   1.000
_cell.length_b   1.000
_cell.length_c   1.000
_cell.angle_alpha   90.00
_cell.angle_beta   90.00
_cell.angle_gamma   90.00
#
_symmetry.space_group_name_H-M   'P 1'
#
loop_
_entity.id
_entity.type
_entity.pdbx_description
1 polymer ?
#
loop_
_entity_poly.entity_id
_entity_poly.type
_entity_poly.pdbx_seq_one_letter_code
_entity_poly.pdbx_strand_id
1 'polypeptide(L)'
;MSEMKSASGEFGALLDAHTVRFERLFPGPIERVWAYLTEPNRLRSWLADSTIDLRVGGAIELRFDVDEVPERRKAGAINRGRVTRYDPPYALAYTWCDAADVTVDSHVTFELETVGAKVRLVLTHRRLPARMNASFGSGWHTHLAILRARLQGETPPPFLALYNHVMPSYAQAAHNLSNEEVP
;
A
#
# COMPACT_ATOMS: atom_id res chain seq x y z
N MET A 1 -13.67 -16.02 23.01
CA MET A 1 -13.97 -15.54 21.64
C MET A 1 -14.13 -14.02 21.57
N SER A 2 -13.49 -13.24 22.40
CA SER A 2 -13.70 -11.78 22.46
C SER A 2 -12.44 -10.92 22.29
N GLU A 3 -11.27 -11.48 22.10
CA GLU A 3 -10.01 -10.71 22.03
C GLU A 3 -9.42 -10.51 20.61
N MET A 4 -9.94 -11.18 19.59
CA MET A 4 -9.48 -11.00 18.21
C MET A 4 -10.05 -9.77 17.48
N LYS A 5 -10.99 -9.04 18.07
CA LYS A 5 -11.65 -7.88 17.43
C LYS A 5 -10.91 -6.56 17.61
N SER A 6 -9.94 -6.45 18.51
CA SER A 6 -9.22 -5.20 18.78
C SER A 6 -7.93 -5.03 17.97
N ALA A 7 -7.36 -6.12 17.45
CA ALA A 7 -6.17 -6.07 16.58
C ALA A 7 -6.49 -5.83 15.10
N SER A 8 -7.75 -5.90 14.69
CA SER A 8 -8.18 -5.83 13.29
C SER A 8 -8.06 -4.42 12.67
N GLY A 9 -7.77 -3.39 13.44
CA GLY A 9 -7.63 -2.02 12.93
C GLY A 9 -6.28 -1.69 12.29
N GLU A 10 -5.23 -2.43 12.61
CA GLU A 10 -3.87 -2.13 12.12
C GLU A 10 -3.38 -3.09 11.04
N PHE A 11 -3.83 -4.35 11.04
CA PHE A 11 -3.50 -5.29 9.99
C PHE A 11 -4.42 -5.12 8.78
N GLY A 12 -3.85 -5.26 7.59
CA GLY A 12 -4.61 -5.40 6.35
C GLY A 12 -5.21 -6.80 6.24
N ALA A 13 -6.30 -6.91 5.51
CA ALA A 13 -6.91 -8.18 5.16
C ALA A 13 -6.30 -8.72 3.86
N LEU A 14 -5.86 -9.97 3.87
CA LEU A 14 -5.67 -10.76 2.66
C LEU A 14 -7.05 -11.33 2.30
N LEU A 15 -7.70 -10.78 1.27
CA LEU A 15 -9.07 -11.17 0.91
C LEU A 15 -9.10 -12.50 0.16
N ASP A 16 -8.06 -12.77 -0.61
CA ASP A 16 -7.80 -13.99 -1.37
C ASP A 16 -6.29 -14.08 -1.68
N ALA A 17 -5.88 -15.09 -2.44
CA ALA A 17 -4.48 -15.29 -2.81
C ALA A 17 -3.88 -14.14 -3.65
N HIS A 18 -4.70 -13.25 -4.19
CA HIS A 18 -4.31 -12.22 -5.16
C HIS A 18 -4.69 -10.79 -4.75
N THR A 19 -5.30 -10.62 -3.56
CA THR A 19 -5.85 -9.33 -3.13
C THR A 19 -5.52 -9.01 -1.68
N VAL A 20 -4.92 -7.84 -1.46
CA VAL A 20 -4.76 -7.26 -0.12
C VAL A 20 -5.61 -6.00 0.00
N ARG A 21 -6.23 -5.79 1.16
CA ARG A 21 -7.04 -4.61 1.46
C ARG A 21 -6.71 -4.03 2.82
N PHE A 22 -6.57 -2.72 2.87
CA PHE A 22 -6.34 -1.95 4.09
C PHE A 22 -7.41 -0.89 4.24
N GLU A 23 -7.82 -0.64 5.47
CA GLU A 23 -8.66 0.49 5.83
C GLU A 23 -7.99 1.24 6.98
N ARG A 24 -7.87 2.55 6.86
CA ARG A 24 -7.21 3.43 7.83
C ARG A 24 -8.00 4.71 8.02
N LEU A 25 -8.00 5.22 9.25
CA LEU A 25 -8.49 6.55 9.57
C LEU A 25 -7.30 7.48 9.82
N PHE A 26 -7.23 8.53 9.03
CA PHE A 26 -6.21 9.57 9.13
C PHE A 26 -6.81 10.89 9.60
N PRO A 27 -6.01 11.81 10.19
CA PRO A 27 -6.47 13.17 10.46
C PRO A 27 -6.76 13.91 9.13
N GLY A 28 -7.90 14.61 9.09
CA GLY A 28 -8.29 15.42 7.93
C GLY A 28 -7.49 16.72 7.80
N PRO A 29 -7.84 17.57 6.82
CA PRO A 29 -8.91 17.39 5.84
C PRO A 29 -8.54 16.41 4.69
N ILE A 30 -9.53 16.06 3.84
CA ILE A 30 -9.35 15.09 2.76
C ILE A 30 -8.32 15.55 1.73
N GLU A 31 -8.26 16.84 1.43
CA GLU A 31 -7.30 17.44 0.51
C GLU A 31 -5.85 17.25 0.99
N ARG A 32 -5.64 17.26 2.30
CA ARG A 32 -4.32 17.00 2.88
C ARG A 32 -3.90 15.53 2.67
N VAL A 33 -4.79 14.59 2.90
CA VAL A 33 -4.50 13.17 2.66
C VAL A 33 -4.29 12.92 1.16
N TRP A 34 -5.13 13.53 0.31
CA TRP A 34 -4.99 13.48 -1.14
C TRP A 34 -3.63 13.99 -1.64
N ALA A 35 -3.15 15.10 -1.07
CA ALA A 35 -1.84 15.65 -1.39
C ALA A 35 -0.70 14.65 -1.12
N TYR A 36 -0.81 13.83 -0.06
CA TYR A 36 0.17 12.77 0.21
C TYR A 36 0.11 11.62 -0.80
N LEU A 37 -1.00 11.44 -1.54
CA LEU A 37 -1.11 10.43 -2.59
C LEU A 37 -0.66 10.94 -3.97
N THR A 38 -0.58 12.26 -4.17
CA THR A 38 -0.45 12.86 -5.51
C THR A 38 0.72 13.82 -5.69
N GLU A 39 1.14 14.52 -4.63
CA GLU A 39 2.27 15.45 -4.69
C GLU A 39 3.60 14.70 -4.52
N PRO A 40 4.54 14.78 -5.49
CA PRO A 40 5.79 14.00 -5.46
C PRO A 40 6.58 14.13 -4.15
N ASN A 41 6.75 15.36 -3.63
CA ASN A 41 7.49 15.59 -2.40
C ASN A 41 6.84 14.95 -1.17
N ARG A 42 5.50 14.89 -1.13
CA ARG A 42 4.76 14.25 -0.06
C ARG A 42 4.76 12.74 -0.22
N LEU A 43 4.57 12.24 -1.44
CA LEU A 43 4.57 10.83 -1.75
C LEU A 43 5.93 10.19 -1.43
N ARG A 44 7.04 10.88 -1.74
CA ARG A 44 8.39 10.47 -1.36
C ARG A 44 8.57 10.27 0.15
N SER A 45 7.86 11.05 0.96
CA SER A 45 8.03 11.02 2.41
C SER A 45 7.50 9.75 3.09
N TRP A 46 6.73 8.92 2.37
CA TRP A 46 6.11 7.73 2.95
C TRP A 46 6.06 6.51 2.00
N LEU A 47 6.15 6.69 0.69
CA LEU A 47 6.04 5.61 -0.28
C LEU A 47 7.29 5.50 -1.16
N ALA A 48 7.50 6.44 -2.08
CA ALA A 48 8.59 6.37 -3.06
C ALA A 48 8.78 7.72 -3.77
N ASP A 49 9.95 7.94 -4.34
CA ASP A 49 10.14 8.97 -5.36
C ASP A 49 9.21 8.70 -6.54
N SER A 50 8.57 9.74 -7.05
CA SER A 50 7.51 9.56 -8.04
C SER A 50 7.54 10.57 -9.18
N THR A 51 7.13 10.10 -10.34
CA THR A 51 6.68 10.92 -11.46
C THR A 51 5.29 10.44 -11.85
N ILE A 52 4.29 11.32 -11.81
CA ILE A 52 2.90 10.95 -12.08
C ILE A 52 2.28 12.00 -13.01
N ASP A 53 1.75 11.55 -14.15
CA ASP A 53 0.84 12.33 -14.99
C ASP A 53 -0.60 12.08 -14.49
N LEU A 54 -1.13 13.01 -13.68
CA LEU A 54 -2.39 12.89 -12.96
C LEU A 54 -3.61 13.06 -13.89
N ARG A 55 -3.80 12.13 -14.78
CA ARG A 55 -4.97 11.96 -15.65
C ARG A 55 -5.13 10.49 -16.01
N VAL A 56 -6.33 10.06 -16.34
CA VAL A 56 -6.58 8.70 -16.83
C VAL A 56 -5.71 8.44 -18.08
N GLY A 57 -4.98 7.34 -18.09
CA GLY A 57 -4.00 6.98 -19.12
C GLY A 57 -2.61 7.58 -18.89
N GLY A 58 -2.44 8.54 -17.96
CA GLY A 58 -1.16 9.14 -17.61
C GLY A 58 -0.17 8.12 -17.04
N ALA A 59 1.11 8.32 -17.32
CA ALA A 59 2.17 7.45 -16.82
C ALA A 59 2.44 7.70 -15.33
N ILE A 60 2.76 6.63 -14.61
CA ILE A 60 3.29 6.69 -13.25
C ILE A 60 4.59 5.88 -13.16
N GLU A 61 5.58 6.45 -12.49
CA GLU A 61 6.80 5.76 -12.10
C GLU A 61 7.08 6.01 -10.63
N LEU A 62 7.29 4.94 -9.86
CA LEU A 62 7.66 4.96 -8.45
C LEU A 62 9.05 4.33 -8.31
N ARG A 63 9.97 5.05 -7.66
CA ARG A 63 11.31 4.56 -7.35
C ARG A 63 11.45 4.43 -5.86
N PHE A 64 11.54 3.20 -5.38
CA PHE A 64 11.71 2.88 -3.96
C PHE A 64 13.18 3.03 -3.55
N ASP A 65 13.40 3.51 -2.34
CA ASP A 65 14.74 3.56 -1.77
C ASP A 65 15.28 2.13 -1.61
N VAL A 66 16.49 1.89 -2.12
CA VAL A 66 17.12 0.56 -2.07
C VAL A 66 17.45 0.12 -0.64
N ASP A 67 17.62 1.07 0.29
CA ASP A 67 17.86 0.78 1.69
C ASP A 67 16.58 0.41 2.46
N GLU A 68 15.42 0.76 1.90
CA GLU A 68 14.10 0.45 2.45
C GLU A 68 13.46 -0.81 1.84
N VAL A 69 14.09 -1.46 0.87
CA VAL A 69 13.57 -2.69 0.28
C VAL A 69 14.34 -3.91 0.77
N PRO A 70 13.66 -5.06 0.92
CA PRO A 70 14.35 -6.32 1.25
C PRO A 70 15.45 -6.64 0.24
N GLU A 71 16.57 -7.22 0.71
CA GLU A 71 17.77 -7.57 -0.08
C GLU A 71 17.46 -8.17 -1.47
N ARG A 72 16.48 -9.08 -1.53
CA ARG A 72 16.05 -9.74 -2.78
C ARG A 72 15.42 -8.81 -3.81
N ARG A 73 15.13 -7.53 -3.46
CA ARG A 73 14.52 -6.52 -4.33
C ARG A 73 15.42 -5.33 -4.62
N LYS A 74 16.64 -5.31 -4.10
CA LYS A 74 17.55 -4.17 -4.24
C LYS A 74 17.96 -3.87 -5.68
N ALA A 75 17.90 -4.82 -6.58
CA ALA A 75 18.24 -4.62 -7.99
C ALA A 75 17.06 -4.04 -8.79
N GLY A 76 16.66 -2.81 -8.50
CA GLY A 76 15.70 -2.09 -9.34
C GLY A 76 14.28 -2.05 -8.81
N ALA A 77 14.10 -1.53 -7.61
CA ALA A 77 12.79 -1.24 -7.05
C ALA A 77 12.11 -0.07 -7.78
N ILE A 78 11.90 -0.22 -9.09
CA ILE A 78 11.15 0.73 -9.92
C ILE A 78 9.85 0.06 -10.33
N ASN A 79 8.75 0.73 -10.00
CA ASN A 79 7.44 0.36 -10.48
C ASN A 79 6.99 1.33 -11.58
N ARG A 80 6.44 0.81 -12.67
CA ARG A 80 5.86 1.58 -13.75
C ARG A 80 4.42 1.17 -13.97
N GLY A 81 3.59 2.16 -14.26
CA GLY A 81 2.18 1.92 -14.50
C GLY A 81 1.49 3.05 -15.23
N ARG A 82 0.18 2.95 -15.26
CA ARG A 82 -0.71 3.97 -15.81
C ARG A 82 -1.86 4.25 -14.86
N VAL A 83 -2.21 5.51 -14.73
CA VAL A 83 -3.39 5.94 -13.99
C VAL A 83 -4.64 5.42 -14.69
N THR A 84 -5.48 4.69 -13.96
CA THR A 84 -6.73 4.09 -14.45
C THR A 84 -7.98 4.80 -13.92
N ARG A 85 -7.86 5.45 -12.75
CA ARG A 85 -8.90 6.28 -12.16
C ARG A 85 -8.27 7.54 -11.54
N TYR A 86 -8.84 8.69 -11.83
CA TYR A 86 -8.45 9.97 -11.26
C TYR A 86 -9.70 10.78 -10.94
N ASP A 87 -10.10 10.80 -9.69
CA ASP A 87 -11.30 11.46 -9.17
C ASP A 87 -10.94 12.22 -7.88
N PRO A 88 -10.31 13.40 -8.01
CA PRO A 88 -9.83 14.16 -6.86
C PRO A 88 -10.99 14.79 -6.05
N PRO A 89 -10.90 14.78 -4.71
CA PRO A 89 -9.88 14.16 -3.87
C PRO A 89 -10.28 12.75 -3.39
N TYR A 90 -11.15 12.03 -4.09
CA TYR A 90 -11.83 10.83 -3.60
C TYR A 90 -11.21 9.52 -4.05
N ALA A 91 -10.64 9.46 -5.27
CA ALA A 91 -10.08 8.21 -5.75
C ALA A 91 -8.91 8.38 -6.71
N LEU A 92 -7.87 7.55 -6.50
CA LEU A 92 -6.74 7.36 -7.39
C LEU A 92 -6.52 5.86 -7.59
N ALA A 93 -6.39 5.42 -8.84
CA ALA A 93 -6.01 4.04 -9.13
C ALA A 93 -5.03 3.99 -10.29
N TYR A 94 -4.13 3.00 -10.25
CA TYR A 94 -3.15 2.78 -11.30
C TYR A 94 -2.69 1.32 -11.37
N THR A 95 -2.20 0.93 -12.53
CA THR A 95 -1.53 -0.35 -12.71
C THR A 95 -0.18 -0.34 -12.04
N TRP A 96 0.21 -1.49 -11.48
CA TRP A 96 1.47 -1.67 -10.79
C TRP A 96 2.26 -2.79 -11.48
N CYS A 97 3.28 -2.40 -12.23
CA CYS A 97 4.14 -3.31 -12.94
C CYS A 97 5.57 -3.18 -12.41
N ASP A 98 6.10 -4.26 -11.84
CA ASP A 98 7.48 -4.30 -11.37
C ASP A 98 8.42 -4.29 -12.59
N ALA A 99 9.34 -3.32 -12.67
CA ALA A 99 10.27 -3.23 -13.78
C ALA A 99 11.27 -4.41 -13.83
N ALA A 100 11.49 -5.09 -12.70
CA ALA A 100 12.32 -6.28 -12.61
C ALA A 100 11.56 -7.58 -12.97
N ASP A 101 10.21 -7.56 -12.85
CA ASP A 101 9.36 -8.68 -13.21
C ASP A 101 8.10 -8.15 -13.92
N VAL A 102 8.20 -8.00 -15.23
CA VAL A 102 7.12 -7.51 -16.10
C VAL A 102 5.89 -8.42 -16.14
N THR A 103 5.97 -9.62 -15.55
CA THR A 103 4.81 -10.51 -15.41
C THR A 103 3.88 -10.07 -14.27
N VAL A 104 4.35 -9.19 -13.39
CA VAL A 104 3.54 -8.60 -12.33
C VAL A 104 2.75 -7.41 -12.90
N ASP A 105 1.54 -7.68 -13.34
CA ASP A 105 0.56 -6.67 -13.76
C ASP A 105 -0.57 -6.60 -12.74
N SER A 106 -0.29 -5.96 -11.63
CA SER A 106 -1.26 -5.78 -10.56
C SER A 106 -1.88 -4.38 -10.60
N HIS A 107 -2.84 -4.12 -9.74
CA HIS A 107 -3.62 -2.89 -9.76
C HIS A 107 -3.89 -2.40 -8.33
N VAL A 108 -3.50 -1.17 -8.04
CA VAL A 108 -3.76 -0.54 -6.75
C VAL A 108 -4.81 0.55 -6.88
N THR A 109 -5.69 0.62 -5.90
CA THR A 109 -6.73 1.66 -5.77
C THR A 109 -6.66 2.26 -4.38
N PHE A 110 -6.71 3.59 -4.32
CA PHE A 110 -6.89 4.38 -3.12
C PHE A 110 -8.24 5.08 -3.19
N GLU A 111 -9.06 4.90 -2.16
CA GLU A 111 -10.36 5.57 -2.05
C GLU A 111 -10.40 6.34 -0.73
N LEU A 112 -10.84 7.59 -0.78
CA LEU A 112 -10.91 8.49 0.36
C LEU A 112 -12.35 8.92 0.62
N GLU A 113 -12.70 8.97 1.89
CA GLU A 113 -14.00 9.46 2.36
C GLU A 113 -13.82 10.27 3.65
N THR A 114 -14.51 11.40 3.74
CA THR A 114 -14.54 12.20 4.96
C THR A 114 -15.47 11.55 5.98
N VAL A 115 -14.96 11.29 7.18
CA VAL A 115 -15.71 10.72 8.31
C VAL A 115 -15.53 11.63 9.54
N GLY A 116 -16.40 12.59 9.69
CA GLY A 116 -16.26 13.64 10.70
C GLY A 116 -14.99 14.47 10.48
N ALA A 117 -14.14 14.59 11.48
CA ALA A 117 -12.85 15.29 11.40
C ALA A 117 -11.72 14.39 10.83
N LYS A 118 -12.02 13.16 10.45
CA LYS A 118 -11.05 12.18 9.92
C LYS A 118 -11.34 11.87 8.46
N VAL A 119 -10.38 11.22 7.83
CA VAL A 119 -10.48 10.68 6.48
C VAL A 119 -10.26 9.19 6.55
N ARG A 120 -11.24 8.43 6.05
CA ARG A 120 -11.09 7.01 5.81
C ARG A 120 -10.40 6.82 4.48
N LEU A 121 -9.26 6.14 4.50
CA LEU A 121 -8.57 5.65 3.32
C LEU A 121 -8.80 4.13 3.22
N VAL A 122 -9.26 3.70 2.05
CA VAL A 122 -9.30 2.29 1.65
C VAL A 122 -8.29 2.09 0.54
N LEU A 123 -7.29 1.25 0.80
CA LEU A 123 -6.34 0.78 -0.20
C LEU A 123 -6.69 -0.66 -0.56
N THR A 124 -6.81 -0.93 -1.86
CA THR A 124 -6.97 -2.30 -2.38
C THR A 124 -5.95 -2.56 -3.47
N HIS A 125 -5.15 -3.60 -3.32
CA HIS A 125 -4.19 -4.04 -4.33
C HIS A 125 -4.59 -5.43 -4.81
N ARG A 126 -4.91 -5.55 -6.11
CA ARG A 126 -5.46 -6.74 -6.76
C ARG A 126 -4.52 -7.31 -7.80
N ARG A 127 -4.78 -8.54 -8.22
CA ARG A 127 -4.00 -9.29 -9.22
C ARG A 127 -2.53 -9.48 -8.81
N LEU A 128 -2.29 -9.57 -7.53
CA LEU A 128 -0.97 -9.89 -7.01
C LEU A 128 -0.62 -11.35 -7.31
N PRO A 129 0.64 -11.67 -7.68
CA PRO A 129 1.08 -13.07 -7.65
C PRO A 129 0.92 -13.63 -6.24
N ALA A 130 0.32 -14.81 -6.10
CA ALA A 130 0.06 -15.42 -4.78
C ALA A 130 1.33 -15.50 -3.91
N ARG A 131 2.49 -15.82 -4.51
CA ARG A 131 3.79 -15.84 -3.84
C ARG A 131 4.24 -14.49 -3.25
N MET A 132 3.63 -13.40 -3.67
CA MET A 132 4.00 -12.03 -3.26
C MET A 132 2.99 -11.41 -2.29
N ASN A 133 1.86 -12.08 -2.03
CA ASN A 133 0.76 -11.55 -1.24
C ASN A 133 1.21 -11.10 0.16
N ALA A 134 1.97 -11.95 0.88
CA ALA A 134 2.52 -11.60 2.19
C ALA A 134 3.50 -10.41 2.13
N SER A 135 4.33 -10.32 1.09
CA SER A 135 5.28 -9.21 0.89
C SER A 135 4.57 -7.90 0.64
N PHE A 136 3.52 -7.89 -0.19
CA PHE A 136 2.72 -6.70 -0.43
C PHE A 136 1.89 -6.31 0.79
N GLY A 137 1.34 -7.28 1.53
CA GLY A 137 0.67 -7.04 2.80
C GLY A 137 1.58 -6.35 3.80
N SER A 138 2.79 -6.85 4.00
CA SER A 138 3.78 -6.26 4.91
C SER A 138 4.27 -4.89 4.43
N GLY A 139 4.49 -4.73 3.13
CA GLY A 139 4.90 -3.46 2.52
C GLY A 139 3.86 -2.36 2.72
N TRP A 140 2.60 -2.62 2.37
CA TRP A 140 1.52 -1.65 2.55
C TRP A 140 1.24 -1.34 4.01
N HIS A 141 1.29 -2.34 4.91
CA HIS A 141 1.20 -2.10 6.35
C HIS A 141 2.23 -1.08 6.81
N THR A 142 3.48 -1.29 6.43
CA THR A 142 4.61 -0.43 6.82
C THR A 142 4.48 0.96 6.21
N HIS A 143 4.21 1.08 4.92
CA HIS A 143 4.02 2.37 4.25
C HIS A 143 2.87 3.17 4.85
N LEU A 144 1.72 2.53 5.13
CA LEU A 144 0.58 3.21 5.75
C LEU A 144 0.84 3.64 7.20
N ALA A 145 1.69 2.92 7.95
CA ALA A 145 2.14 3.35 9.27
C ALA A 145 3.04 4.59 9.19
N ILE A 146 3.93 4.65 8.19
CA ILE A 146 4.76 5.83 7.91
C ILE A 146 3.88 7.02 7.50
N LEU A 147 2.91 6.80 6.60
CA LEU A 147 1.95 7.85 6.21
C LEU A 147 1.19 8.41 7.42
N ARG A 148 0.76 7.55 8.34
CA ARG A 148 0.11 7.99 9.59
C ARG A 148 1.01 8.91 10.39
N ALA A 149 2.26 8.51 10.63
CA ALA A 149 3.22 9.31 11.38
C ALA A 149 3.44 10.68 10.70
N ARG A 150 3.59 10.71 9.36
CA ARG A 150 3.74 11.97 8.62
C ARG A 150 2.54 12.89 8.75
N LEU A 151 1.33 12.35 8.67
CA LEU A 151 0.09 13.12 8.84
C LEU A 151 -0.11 13.61 10.27
N GLN A 152 0.43 12.93 11.26
CA GLN A 152 0.38 13.31 12.68
C GLN A 152 1.54 14.22 13.11
N GLY A 153 2.55 14.41 12.25
CA GLY A 153 3.77 15.14 12.59
C GLY A 153 4.70 14.37 13.53
N GLU A 154 4.57 13.05 13.54
CA GLU A 154 5.35 12.13 14.37
C GLU A 154 6.56 11.59 13.59
N THR A 155 7.56 11.07 14.32
CA THR A 155 8.68 10.35 13.72
C THR A 155 8.21 8.99 13.21
N PRO A 156 8.35 8.69 11.91
CA PRO A 156 7.92 7.40 11.38
C PRO A 156 8.81 6.26 11.90
N PRO A 157 8.24 5.03 11.98
CA PRO A 157 9.04 3.86 12.30
C PRO A 157 10.05 3.57 11.18
N PRO A 158 11.22 2.97 11.49
CA PRO A 158 12.15 2.49 10.48
C PRO A 158 11.48 1.41 9.62
N PHE A 159 11.55 1.56 8.29
CA PHE A 159 10.82 0.70 7.36
C PHE A 159 11.13 -0.80 7.57
N LEU A 160 12.40 -1.20 7.48
CA LEU A 160 12.79 -2.62 7.58
C LEU A 160 12.47 -3.24 8.95
N ALA A 161 12.55 -2.45 10.03
CA ALA A 161 12.21 -2.95 11.36
C ALA A 161 10.73 -3.32 11.44
N LEU A 162 9.83 -2.43 11.00
CA LEU A 162 8.39 -2.70 11.02
C LEU A 162 8.00 -3.76 9.99
N TYR A 163 8.54 -3.70 8.76
CA TYR A 163 8.30 -4.70 7.71
C TYR A 163 8.63 -6.12 8.20
N ASN A 164 9.81 -6.32 8.78
CA ASN A 164 10.24 -7.62 9.30
C ASN A 164 9.42 -8.07 10.51
N HIS A 165 8.96 -7.13 11.32
CA HIS A 165 8.09 -7.43 12.48
C HIS A 165 6.72 -7.97 12.05
N VAL A 166 6.10 -7.39 11.03
CA VAL A 166 4.74 -7.77 10.58
C VAL A 166 4.72 -8.92 9.57
N MET A 167 5.84 -9.17 8.87
CA MET A 167 5.94 -10.17 7.82
C MET A 167 5.49 -11.58 8.24
N PRO A 168 5.85 -12.12 9.43
CA PRO A 168 5.41 -13.44 9.85
C PRO A 168 3.88 -13.59 9.92
N SER A 169 3.18 -12.52 10.35
CA SER A 169 1.72 -12.51 10.44
C SER A 169 1.06 -12.57 9.06
N TYR A 170 1.58 -11.81 8.08
CA TYR A 170 1.08 -11.88 6.71
C TYR A 170 1.45 -13.20 6.01
N ALA A 171 2.62 -13.76 6.28
CA ALA A 171 3.01 -15.07 5.77
C ALA A 171 2.08 -16.19 6.29
N GLN A 172 1.74 -16.15 7.58
CA GLN A 172 0.78 -17.09 8.16
C GLN A 172 -0.62 -16.94 7.57
N ALA A 173 -1.09 -15.70 7.38
CA ALA A 173 -2.39 -15.42 6.75
C ALA A 173 -2.44 -15.94 5.30
N ALA A 174 -1.39 -15.71 4.52
CA ALA A 174 -1.28 -16.21 3.14
C ALA A 174 -1.25 -17.75 3.08
N HIS A 175 -0.55 -18.40 4.03
CA HIS A 175 -0.52 -19.86 4.13
C HIS A 175 -1.91 -20.44 4.44
N ASN A 176 -2.66 -19.81 5.34
CA ASN A 176 -4.01 -20.26 5.70
C ASN A 176 -4.95 -20.19 4.49
N LEU A 177 -4.91 -19.11 3.71
CA LEU A 177 -5.70 -18.99 2.47
C LEU A 177 -5.38 -20.09 1.46
N SER A 178 -4.10 -20.43 1.30
CA SER A 178 -3.69 -21.50 0.37
C SER A 178 -4.20 -22.88 0.78
N ASN A 179 -4.43 -23.11 2.08
CA ASN A 179 -4.95 -24.39 2.60
C ASN A 179 -6.48 -24.47 2.55
N GLU A 180 -7.19 -23.35 2.51
CA GLU A 180 -8.65 -23.31 2.39
C GLU A 180 -9.14 -23.52 0.94
N GLU A 181 -8.26 -23.30 -0.06
CA GLU A 181 -8.58 -23.50 -1.48
C GLU A 181 -8.32 -24.94 -1.99
N VAL A 182 -7.87 -25.86 -1.13
CA VAL A 182 -7.67 -27.28 -1.49
C VAL A 182 -8.89 -28.08 -1.04
N PRO A 183 -9.79 -28.52 -1.95
CA PRO A 183 -10.94 -29.35 -1.62
C PRO A 183 -10.52 -30.79 -1.29
#